data_2e39620506206bbc517c0c93722d2c42
#
_entry.id   2e39620506206bbc517c0c93722d2c42
#
_cell.length_a   1.000
_cell.length_b   1.000
_cell.length_c   1.000
_cell.angle_alpha   90.00
_cell.angle_beta   90.00
_cell.angle_gamma   90.00
#
_symmetry.space_group_name_H-M   'P 1'
#
loop_
_entity.id
_entity.type
_entity.pdbx_description
1 polymer ?
#
loop_
_entity_poly.entity_id
_entity_poly.type
_entity_poly.pdbx_seq_one_letter_code
_entity_poly.pdbx_strand_id
1 'polypeptide(L)'
;MAAQYAFVMKGMTKTFPGAQKPVLNNISLQFYQGAKIGIVGPNGAGKSTLMKIMAGIDTDFTGEAWPGEYITVGYLPQEPELDKSKTVLENVKDGARETADLVDRFNEISMIMADPPEDADFDALMEEMGTLQEKIDAVDGWTLDNQLEIAMEALRCPPGDWAVDNLSGGEK
;
A
#
# COMPACT_ATOMS: atom_id res chain seq x y z
N MET A 1 16.20 23.43 -12.65
CA MET A 1 15.80 22.20 -11.97
C MET A 1 15.18 21.31 -13.03
N ALA A 2 15.68 20.07 -13.20
CA ALA A 2 15.08 19.11 -14.12
C ALA A 2 13.66 18.77 -13.60
N ALA A 3 12.68 18.67 -14.50
CA ALA A 3 11.32 18.28 -14.12
C ALA A 3 11.36 16.86 -13.57
N GLN A 4 10.96 16.68 -12.31
CA GLN A 4 10.95 15.39 -11.66
C GLN A 4 9.60 14.74 -11.92
N TYR A 5 9.60 13.71 -12.76
CA TYR A 5 8.39 12.95 -13.07
C TYR A 5 8.10 11.94 -11.97
N ALA A 6 6.83 11.83 -11.58
CA ALA A 6 6.36 10.78 -10.67
C ALA A 6 6.24 9.44 -11.39
N PHE A 7 5.87 9.44 -12.69
CA PHE A 7 5.76 8.25 -13.50
C PHE A 7 5.99 8.57 -14.98
N VAL A 8 6.60 7.64 -15.72
CA VAL A 8 6.87 7.79 -17.15
C VAL A 8 6.44 6.55 -17.90
N MET A 9 5.82 6.74 -19.05
CA MET A 9 5.52 5.69 -20.04
C MET A 9 6.07 6.09 -21.40
N LYS A 10 6.63 5.13 -22.14
CA LYS A 10 7.12 5.34 -23.52
C LYS A 10 6.70 4.20 -24.41
N GLY A 11 5.90 4.52 -25.44
CA GLY A 11 5.46 3.56 -26.44
C GLY A 11 4.73 2.34 -25.85
N MET A 12 4.12 2.49 -24.68
CA MET A 12 3.50 1.38 -23.96
C MET A 12 2.27 0.88 -24.73
N THR A 13 2.24 -0.42 -25.01
CA THR A 13 1.18 -1.10 -25.73
C THR A 13 0.78 -2.38 -25.01
N LYS A 14 -0.53 -2.55 -24.75
CA LYS A 14 -1.09 -3.74 -24.13
C LYS A 14 -2.12 -4.39 -25.03
N THR A 15 -1.92 -5.68 -25.29
CA THR A 15 -2.87 -6.53 -26.03
C THR A 15 -3.18 -7.75 -25.17
N PHE A 16 -4.45 -8.03 -24.93
CA PHE A 16 -4.85 -9.25 -24.22
C PHE A 16 -4.79 -10.48 -25.13
N PRO A 17 -4.49 -11.66 -24.59
CA PRO A 17 -4.52 -12.91 -25.35
C PRO A 17 -5.85 -13.08 -26.11
N GLY A 18 -5.79 -13.39 -27.41
CA GLY A 18 -6.95 -13.56 -28.28
C GLY A 18 -7.61 -12.26 -28.78
N ALA A 19 -7.18 -11.08 -28.32
CA ALA A 19 -7.69 -9.82 -28.83
C ALA A 19 -7.02 -9.47 -30.17
N GLN A 20 -7.83 -9.02 -31.15
CA GLN A 20 -7.31 -8.60 -32.47
C GLN A 20 -6.68 -7.19 -32.43
N LYS A 21 -6.99 -6.40 -31.42
CA LYS A 21 -6.51 -5.01 -31.28
C LYS A 21 -5.98 -4.78 -29.87
N PRO A 22 -4.95 -3.93 -29.74
CA PRO A 22 -4.47 -3.54 -28.42
C PRO A 22 -5.53 -2.72 -27.68
N VAL A 23 -5.65 -2.94 -26.37
CA VAL A 23 -6.49 -2.13 -25.47
C VAL A 23 -5.81 -0.79 -25.14
N LEU A 24 -4.48 -0.78 -25.08
CA LEU A 24 -3.66 0.42 -24.99
C LEU A 24 -2.67 0.38 -26.16
N ASN A 25 -2.56 1.45 -26.91
CA ASN A 25 -1.76 1.46 -28.13
C ASN A 25 -0.79 2.65 -28.15
N ASN A 26 0.49 2.35 -28.06
CA ASN A 26 1.58 3.32 -28.16
C ASN A 26 1.42 4.52 -27.21
N ILE A 27 1.12 4.26 -25.94
CA ILE A 27 0.92 5.28 -24.91
C ILE A 27 2.28 5.84 -24.46
N SER A 28 2.44 7.16 -24.60
CA SER A 28 3.63 7.88 -24.08
C SER A 28 3.13 9.05 -23.24
N LEU A 29 3.31 8.93 -21.91
CA LEU A 29 2.83 9.88 -20.92
C LEU A 29 3.89 10.13 -19.85
N GLN A 30 3.89 11.34 -19.33
CA GLN A 30 4.76 11.76 -18.24
C GLN A 30 3.90 12.45 -17.19
N PHE A 31 3.98 11.94 -15.97
CA PHE A 31 3.21 12.42 -14.82
C PHE A 31 4.14 13.21 -13.90
N TYR A 32 3.80 14.47 -13.64
CA TYR A 32 4.57 15.31 -12.72
C TYR A 32 4.20 15.01 -11.27
N GLN A 33 5.14 15.21 -10.37
CA GLN A 33 4.88 15.14 -8.94
C GLN A 33 3.82 16.18 -8.53
N GLY A 34 2.94 15.78 -7.59
CA GLY A 34 1.87 16.64 -7.08
C GLY A 34 0.69 16.85 -8.02
N ALA A 35 0.73 16.34 -9.26
CA ALA A 35 -0.38 16.47 -10.20
C ALA A 35 -1.55 15.57 -9.81
N LYS A 36 -2.78 16.12 -9.83
CA LYS A 36 -4.03 15.37 -9.71
C LYS A 36 -4.58 15.12 -11.11
N ILE A 37 -4.63 13.86 -11.53
CA ILE A 37 -4.93 13.49 -12.91
C ILE A 37 -6.14 12.57 -12.95
N GLY A 38 -7.16 12.94 -13.76
CA GLY A 38 -8.33 12.12 -14.03
C GLY A 38 -8.18 11.36 -15.35
N ILE A 39 -8.47 10.04 -15.34
CA ILE A 39 -8.54 9.20 -16.52
C ILE A 39 -10.00 8.94 -16.83
N VAL A 40 -10.49 9.48 -17.96
CA VAL A 40 -11.88 9.37 -18.38
C VAL A 40 -12.01 8.60 -19.69
N GLY A 41 -13.14 7.94 -19.88
CA GLY A 41 -13.44 7.19 -21.09
C GLY A 41 -14.54 6.15 -20.87
N PRO A 42 -15.10 5.55 -21.95
CA PRO A 42 -16.12 4.51 -21.83
C PRO A 42 -15.59 3.24 -21.16
N ASN A 43 -16.50 2.32 -20.80
CA ASN A 43 -16.12 1.01 -20.30
C ASN A 43 -15.36 0.25 -21.41
N GLY A 44 -14.32 -0.50 -21.00
CA GLY A 44 -13.44 -1.22 -21.94
C GLY A 44 -12.35 -0.36 -22.59
N ALA A 45 -12.27 0.96 -22.34
CA ALA A 45 -11.25 1.84 -22.92
C ALA A 45 -9.83 1.62 -22.35
N GLY A 46 -9.63 0.71 -21.41
CA GLY A 46 -8.32 0.39 -20.85
C GLY A 46 -7.92 1.19 -19.61
N LYS A 47 -8.83 1.99 -19.01
CA LYS A 47 -8.53 2.79 -17.80
C LYS A 47 -7.94 1.97 -16.66
N SER A 48 -8.62 0.90 -16.26
CA SER A 48 -8.16 0.02 -15.19
C SER A 48 -6.88 -0.74 -15.55
N THR A 49 -6.72 -1.10 -16.83
CA THR A 49 -5.49 -1.73 -17.34
C THR A 49 -4.30 -0.78 -17.22
N LEU A 50 -4.47 0.49 -17.60
CA LEU A 50 -3.45 1.51 -17.46
C LEU A 50 -3.04 1.69 -15.99
N MET A 51 -4.00 1.79 -15.08
CA MET A 51 -3.74 1.91 -13.64
C MET A 51 -3.03 0.69 -13.07
N LYS A 52 -3.41 -0.53 -13.49
CA LYS A 52 -2.73 -1.77 -13.06
C LYS A 52 -1.28 -1.85 -13.55
N ILE A 53 -1.00 -1.36 -14.77
CA ILE A 53 0.37 -1.25 -15.28
C ILE A 53 1.16 -0.23 -14.47
N MET A 54 0.59 0.93 -14.16
CA MET A 54 1.24 1.93 -13.30
C MET A 54 1.54 1.40 -11.90
N ALA A 55 0.67 0.55 -11.37
CA ALA A 55 0.84 -0.10 -10.08
C ALA A 55 1.82 -1.28 -10.08
N GLY A 56 2.34 -1.69 -11.25
CA GLY A 56 3.19 -2.86 -11.39
C GLY A 56 2.46 -4.21 -11.23
N ILE A 57 1.12 -4.20 -11.18
CA ILE A 57 0.28 -5.40 -11.06
C ILE A 57 0.21 -6.15 -12.40
N ASP A 58 0.13 -5.41 -13.51
CA ASP A 58 0.18 -5.97 -14.88
C ASP A 58 1.52 -5.58 -15.51
N THR A 59 2.37 -6.56 -15.71
CA THR A 59 3.70 -6.40 -16.31
C THR A 59 3.79 -6.93 -17.74
N ASP A 60 2.69 -7.51 -18.25
CA ASP A 60 2.63 -8.06 -19.61
C ASP A 60 2.22 -6.99 -20.62
N PHE A 61 3.17 -6.16 -21.02
CA PHE A 61 3.01 -5.12 -22.02
C PHE A 61 4.32 -4.92 -22.82
N THR A 62 4.26 -4.24 -23.95
CA THR A 62 5.44 -3.81 -24.70
C THR A 62 5.67 -2.31 -24.51
N GLY A 63 6.91 -1.85 -24.74
CA GLY A 63 7.33 -0.49 -24.43
C GLY A 63 7.88 -0.40 -23.01
N GLU A 64 7.85 0.79 -22.43
CA GLU A 64 8.46 1.07 -21.13
C GLU A 64 7.48 1.82 -20.23
N ALA A 65 7.44 1.45 -18.94
CA ALA A 65 6.66 2.12 -17.90
C ALA A 65 7.39 1.98 -16.56
N TRP A 66 7.67 3.10 -15.89
CA TRP A 66 8.39 3.07 -14.60
C TRP A 66 8.03 4.27 -13.71
N PRO A 67 8.02 4.09 -12.38
CA PRO A 67 7.93 5.19 -11.44
C PRO A 67 9.21 6.02 -11.42
N GLY A 68 9.13 7.26 -10.98
CA GLY A 68 10.28 8.11 -10.71
C GLY A 68 11.12 7.55 -9.55
N GLU A 69 12.34 8.03 -9.42
CA GLU A 69 13.24 7.66 -8.33
C GLU A 69 12.61 8.06 -6.97
N TYR A 70 12.65 7.16 -5.99
CA TYR A 70 12.05 7.31 -4.67
C TYR A 70 10.52 7.51 -4.66
N ILE A 71 9.82 7.11 -5.72
CA ILE A 71 8.35 7.15 -5.79
C ILE A 71 7.78 5.77 -5.42
N THR A 72 6.99 5.74 -4.35
CA THR A 72 6.16 4.59 -4.00
C THR A 72 4.81 4.70 -4.68
N VAL A 73 4.33 3.61 -5.28
CA VAL A 73 3.04 3.57 -5.98
C VAL A 73 2.07 2.72 -5.18
N GLY A 74 0.98 3.33 -4.72
CA GLY A 74 -0.16 2.64 -4.12
C GLY A 74 -1.28 2.44 -5.16
N TYR A 75 -2.01 1.35 -5.08
CA TYR A 75 -3.16 1.05 -5.93
C TYR A 75 -4.39 0.75 -5.09
N LEU A 76 -5.43 1.55 -5.26
CA LEU A 76 -6.74 1.27 -4.67
C LEU A 76 -7.65 0.70 -5.77
N PRO A 77 -8.00 -0.60 -5.72
CA PRO A 77 -8.96 -1.18 -6.65
C PRO A 77 -10.38 -0.68 -6.39
N GLN A 78 -11.24 -0.78 -7.38
CA GLN A 78 -12.65 -0.40 -7.26
C GLN A 78 -13.40 -1.26 -6.22
N GLU A 79 -13.03 -2.53 -6.12
CA GLU A 79 -13.51 -3.48 -5.12
C GLU A 79 -12.27 -4.03 -4.40
N PRO A 80 -11.91 -3.49 -3.22
CA PRO A 80 -10.78 -4.00 -2.44
C PRO A 80 -11.09 -5.40 -1.90
N GLU A 81 -10.11 -6.29 -1.97
CA GLU A 81 -10.18 -7.60 -1.34
C GLU A 81 -9.80 -7.44 0.13
N LEU A 82 -10.80 -7.50 1.01
CA LEU A 82 -10.63 -7.49 2.45
C LEU A 82 -10.57 -8.92 2.99
N ASP A 83 -9.75 -9.14 4.02
CA ASP A 83 -9.72 -10.43 4.72
C ASP A 83 -10.99 -10.60 5.57
N LYS A 84 -11.86 -11.48 5.12
CA LYS A 84 -13.16 -11.74 5.74
C LYS A 84 -13.07 -12.42 7.11
N SER A 85 -11.92 -13.00 7.44
CA SER A 85 -11.67 -13.60 8.75
C SER A 85 -11.32 -12.57 9.83
N LYS A 86 -11.06 -11.33 9.43
CA LYS A 86 -10.62 -10.23 10.27
C LYS A 86 -11.72 -9.21 10.52
N THR A 87 -11.52 -8.42 11.56
CA THR A 87 -12.32 -7.23 11.85
C THR A 87 -11.96 -6.06 10.94
N VAL A 88 -12.75 -4.99 10.99
CA VAL A 88 -12.47 -3.73 10.27
C VAL A 88 -11.11 -3.18 10.67
N LEU A 89 -10.83 -3.07 11.98
CA LEU A 89 -9.57 -2.52 12.48
C LEU A 89 -8.36 -3.37 12.05
N GLU A 90 -8.47 -4.70 12.09
CA GLU A 90 -7.41 -5.60 11.66
C GLU A 90 -7.10 -5.45 10.16
N ASN A 91 -8.13 -5.28 9.31
CA ASN A 91 -7.92 -5.00 7.88
C ASN A 91 -7.29 -3.61 7.65
N VAL A 92 -7.67 -2.60 8.44
CA VAL A 92 -7.05 -1.27 8.36
C VAL A 92 -5.58 -1.33 8.79
N LYS A 93 -5.27 -2.06 9.86
CA LYS A 93 -3.88 -2.29 10.33
C LYS A 93 -3.03 -3.03 9.29
N ASP A 94 -3.60 -3.95 8.52
CA ASP A 94 -2.90 -4.63 7.42
C ASP A 94 -2.40 -3.63 6.35
N GLY A 95 -3.08 -2.51 6.16
CA GLY A 95 -2.63 -1.44 5.27
C GLY A 95 -1.38 -0.69 5.75
N ALA A 96 -1.10 -0.74 7.06
CA ALA A 96 0.07 -0.15 7.70
C ALA A 96 1.00 -1.22 8.29
N ARG A 97 0.97 -2.43 7.75
CA ARG A 97 1.59 -3.64 8.30
C ARG A 97 3.09 -3.47 8.59
N GLU A 98 3.83 -2.84 7.68
CA GLU A 98 5.27 -2.62 7.86
C GLU A 98 5.57 -1.85 9.17
N THR A 99 4.80 -0.82 9.45
CA THR A 99 4.95 -0.03 10.69
C THR A 99 4.40 -0.78 11.91
N ALA A 100 3.25 -1.45 11.76
CA ALA A 100 2.64 -2.24 12.83
C ALA A 100 3.57 -3.36 13.30
N ASP A 101 4.15 -4.13 12.38
CA ASP A 101 5.08 -5.22 12.67
C ASP A 101 6.33 -4.72 13.44
N LEU A 102 6.83 -3.51 13.16
CA LEU A 102 7.94 -2.91 13.91
C LEU A 102 7.54 -2.61 15.36
N VAL A 103 6.37 -2.01 15.57
CA VAL A 103 5.86 -1.66 16.92
C VAL A 103 5.53 -2.93 17.70
N ASP A 104 4.89 -3.91 17.08
CA ASP A 104 4.54 -5.17 17.72
C ASP A 104 5.81 -5.93 18.15
N ARG A 105 6.84 -5.98 17.29
CA ARG A 105 8.11 -6.62 17.62
C ARG A 105 8.83 -5.91 18.76
N PHE A 106 8.82 -4.58 18.78
CA PHE A 106 9.38 -3.80 19.89
C PHE A 106 8.67 -4.11 21.22
N ASN A 107 7.34 -4.19 21.21
CA ASN A 107 6.54 -4.53 22.39
C ASN A 107 6.80 -5.97 22.86
N GLU A 108 6.92 -6.92 21.93
CA GLU A 108 7.27 -8.31 22.24
C GLU A 108 8.62 -8.40 22.95
N ILE A 109 9.66 -7.74 22.43
CA ILE A 109 10.97 -7.71 23.09
C ILE A 109 10.87 -7.07 24.48
N SER A 110 10.11 -5.99 24.62
CA SER A 110 9.89 -5.34 25.91
C SER A 110 9.24 -6.28 26.93
N MET A 111 8.31 -7.12 26.51
CA MET A 111 7.70 -8.15 27.37
C MET A 111 8.69 -9.25 27.74
N ILE A 112 9.51 -9.73 26.79
CA ILE A 112 10.56 -10.72 27.05
C ILE A 112 11.56 -10.18 28.05
N MET A 113 11.95 -8.90 27.94
CA MET A 113 12.88 -8.27 28.88
C MET A 113 12.29 -8.07 30.27
N ALA A 114 10.98 -7.97 30.42
CA ALA A 114 10.31 -7.85 31.72
C ALA A 114 10.28 -9.17 32.50
N ASP A 115 10.19 -10.32 31.82
CA ASP A 115 10.21 -11.67 32.38
C ASP A 115 11.05 -12.60 31.48
N PRO A 116 12.39 -12.47 31.53
CA PRO A 116 13.26 -13.14 30.58
C PRO A 116 13.38 -14.64 30.87
N PRO A 117 13.35 -15.48 29.83
CA PRO A 117 13.71 -16.89 29.95
C PRO A 117 15.17 -17.04 30.35
N GLU A 118 15.53 -18.17 31.01
CA GLU A 118 16.88 -18.40 31.55
C GLU A 118 18.01 -18.35 30.50
N ASP A 119 17.67 -18.60 29.24
CA ASP A 119 18.58 -18.63 28.09
C ASP A 119 18.50 -17.37 27.20
N ALA A 120 17.85 -16.29 27.66
CA ALA A 120 17.71 -15.06 26.88
C ALA A 120 19.06 -14.39 26.64
N ASP A 121 19.33 -14.07 25.37
CA ASP A 121 20.46 -13.22 24.98
C ASP A 121 20.07 -11.74 25.10
N PHE A 122 20.35 -11.16 26.26
CA PHE A 122 20.02 -9.77 26.57
C PHE A 122 20.72 -8.78 25.64
N ASP A 123 21.96 -9.04 25.25
CA ASP A 123 22.72 -8.13 24.41
C ASP A 123 22.12 -8.07 23.02
N ALA A 124 21.75 -9.22 22.45
CA ALA A 124 21.05 -9.28 21.15
C ALA A 124 19.67 -8.62 21.19
N LEU A 125 18.89 -8.81 22.26
CA LEU A 125 17.57 -8.17 22.41
C LEU A 125 17.68 -6.65 22.53
N MET A 126 18.67 -6.14 23.25
CA MET A 126 18.94 -4.70 23.38
C MET A 126 19.35 -4.07 22.06
N GLU A 127 20.20 -4.73 21.27
CA GLU A 127 20.62 -4.26 19.94
C GLU A 127 19.43 -4.24 18.97
N GLU A 128 18.62 -5.31 18.95
CA GLU A 128 17.40 -5.37 18.13
C GLU A 128 16.43 -4.25 18.52
N MET A 129 16.19 -4.05 19.82
CA MET A 129 15.30 -3.03 20.34
C MET A 129 15.75 -1.61 19.93
N GLY A 130 17.05 -1.31 20.01
CA GLY A 130 17.60 -0.03 19.53
C GLY A 130 17.38 0.18 18.04
N THR A 131 17.61 -0.86 17.22
CA THR A 131 17.38 -0.80 15.78
C THR A 131 15.89 -0.59 15.44
N LEU A 132 14.99 -1.27 16.16
CA LEU A 132 13.55 -1.11 15.98
C LEU A 132 13.11 0.30 16.36
N GLN A 133 13.60 0.85 17.47
CA GLN A 133 13.29 2.20 17.91
C GLN A 133 13.66 3.24 16.84
N GLU A 134 14.86 3.17 16.28
CA GLU A 134 15.27 4.08 15.21
C GLU A 134 14.35 4.00 13.98
N LYS A 135 13.93 2.78 13.60
CA LYS A 135 13.01 2.59 12.48
C LYS A 135 11.61 3.14 12.77
N ILE A 136 11.09 2.90 13.98
CA ILE A 136 9.77 3.38 14.40
C ILE A 136 9.77 4.91 14.48
N ASP A 137 10.83 5.53 15.01
CA ASP A 137 11.00 6.97 15.09
C ASP A 137 11.04 7.60 13.68
N ALA A 138 11.72 6.95 12.74
CA ALA A 138 11.84 7.45 11.36
C ALA A 138 10.49 7.53 10.61
N VAL A 139 9.50 6.71 11.00
CA VAL A 139 8.16 6.66 10.37
C VAL A 139 7.05 7.19 11.28
N ASP A 140 7.39 7.80 12.43
CA ASP A 140 6.43 8.22 13.48
C ASP A 140 5.47 7.10 13.92
N GLY A 141 5.99 5.87 13.97
CA GLY A 141 5.20 4.66 14.19
C GLY A 141 4.56 4.55 15.58
N TRP A 142 5.08 5.29 16.57
CA TRP A 142 4.48 5.32 17.93
C TRP A 142 3.06 5.88 17.97
N THR A 143 2.70 6.69 16.98
CA THR A 143 1.37 7.30 16.87
C THR A 143 0.44 6.53 15.94
N LEU A 144 0.85 5.35 15.46
CA LEU A 144 0.14 4.58 14.43
C LEU A 144 -1.32 4.33 14.80
N ASP A 145 -1.61 3.82 15.98
CA ASP A 145 -2.99 3.50 16.41
C ASP A 145 -3.87 4.76 16.39
N ASN A 146 -3.35 5.90 16.84
CA ASN A 146 -4.06 7.17 16.79
C ASN A 146 -4.26 7.67 15.35
N GLN A 147 -3.27 7.51 14.49
CA GLN A 147 -3.38 7.86 13.06
C GLN A 147 -4.45 7.02 12.36
N LEU A 148 -4.50 5.70 12.65
CA LEU A 148 -5.51 4.81 12.11
C LEU A 148 -6.91 5.17 12.60
N GLU A 149 -7.06 5.49 13.89
CA GLU A 149 -8.34 5.91 14.47
C GLU A 149 -8.85 7.21 13.80
N ILE A 150 -7.98 8.22 13.67
CA ILE A 150 -8.31 9.47 12.97
C ILE A 150 -8.70 9.22 11.51
N ALA A 151 -7.97 8.35 10.81
CA ALA A 151 -8.27 8.01 9.42
C ALA A 151 -9.62 7.29 9.29
N MET A 152 -9.90 6.33 10.17
CA MET A 152 -11.17 5.60 10.21
C MET A 152 -12.35 6.55 10.48
N GLU A 153 -12.20 7.49 11.42
CA GLU A 153 -13.21 8.50 11.72
C GLU A 153 -13.45 9.43 10.51
N ALA A 154 -12.38 9.94 9.90
CA ALA A 154 -12.46 10.82 8.73
C ALA A 154 -13.15 10.16 7.54
N LEU A 155 -12.92 8.87 7.33
CA LEU A 155 -13.53 8.07 6.27
C LEU A 155 -14.91 7.51 6.65
N ARG A 156 -15.35 7.71 7.91
CA ARG A 156 -16.59 7.15 8.45
C ARG A 156 -16.63 5.63 8.34
N CYS A 157 -15.51 4.99 8.64
CA CYS A 157 -15.46 3.54 8.68
C CYS A 157 -16.45 2.98 9.71
N PRO A 158 -16.96 1.75 9.50
CA PRO A 158 -17.70 1.03 10.53
C PRO A 158 -16.86 0.82 11.79
N PRO A 159 -17.47 0.52 12.94
CA PRO A 159 -16.74 0.21 14.16
C PRO A 159 -15.65 -0.83 13.96
N GLY A 160 -14.48 -0.59 14.53
CA GLY A 160 -13.29 -1.38 14.30
C GLY A 160 -13.39 -2.86 14.71
N ASP A 161 -14.28 -3.19 15.65
CA ASP A 161 -14.58 -4.53 16.15
C ASP A 161 -15.58 -5.32 15.28
N TRP A 162 -16.16 -4.70 14.26
CA TRP A 162 -17.10 -5.38 13.37
C TRP A 162 -16.38 -6.36 12.43
N ALA A 163 -17.01 -7.51 12.23
CA ALA A 163 -16.54 -8.48 11.23
C ALA A 163 -16.82 -7.95 9.80
N VAL A 164 -15.83 -8.00 8.92
CA VAL A 164 -15.92 -7.50 7.55
C VAL A 164 -17.02 -8.19 6.73
N ASP A 165 -17.34 -9.45 7.03
CA ASP A 165 -18.42 -10.17 6.33
C ASP A 165 -19.78 -9.53 6.48
N ASN A 166 -20.02 -8.80 7.58
CA ASN A 166 -21.31 -8.16 7.88
C ASN A 166 -21.46 -6.79 7.20
N LEU A 167 -20.43 -6.30 6.52
CA LEU A 167 -20.42 -4.99 5.89
C LEU A 167 -21.12 -5.00 4.53
N SER A 168 -21.86 -3.95 4.23
CA SER A 168 -22.38 -3.68 2.89
C SER A 168 -21.25 -3.32 1.92
N GLY A 169 -21.52 -3.41 0.59
CA GLY A 169 -20.53 -3.04 -0.43
C GLY A 169 -20.08 -1.58 -0.38
N GLY A 170 -20.86 -0.69 0.22
CA GLY A 170 -20.48 0.72 0.40
C GLY A 170 -19.71 1.01 1.68
N GLU A 171 -19.67 0.06 2.63
CA GLU A 171 -18.91 0.13 3.88
C GLU A 171 -17.56 -0.57 3.78
N LYS A 172 -17.35 -1.36 2.74
CA LYS A 172 -16.08 -1.99 2.34
C LYS A 172 -15.27 -1.06 1.47
#